data_f34e68fb148ece20c1224f52cfed8246
#
_entry.id   f34e68fb148ece20c1224f52cfed8246
#
_cell.length_a   1.000
_cell.length_b   1.000
_cell.length_c   1.000
_cell.angle_alpha   90.00
_cell.angle_beta   90.00
_cell.angle_gamma   90.00
#
_symmetry.space_group_name_H-M   'P 1'
#
loop_
_entity.id
_entity.type
_entity.pdbx_description
1 polymer ?
#
loop_
_entity_poly.entity_id
_entity_poly.type
_entity_poly.pdbx_seq_one_letter_code
_entity_poly.pdbx_strand_id
1 'polypeptide(L)'
;MGADHRKYREGLLETFFRRVALTTESVREPRPRWERAIRIGGVLALLYFAVAYLLVPEGWKRYAHRHPELEDVPRVVYTGSGIPADPLNVELIGPENWLKKAMVDAHWYPADPLTFRSCLEIAEASVLKRPYDAAPVSSEYLFGRKEDLAFEKPVGNNPRERHHVRFWRLPTRDAQGRTVWIGSAIFDRRVGLSRTTGQFTHLTAPDVDTERDYLFQNLQETHGIASVEIVDGFHRVLEGKNGEGVVWKTDGRLFVGVLASE
;
A
#
# COMPACT_ATOMS: atom_id res chain seq x y z
N MET A 1 -90.30 -11.13 -15.01
CA MET A 1 -89.15 -11.17 -15.94
C MET A 1 -87.98 -10.30 -15.42
N GLY A 2 -87.54 -10.45 -14.16
CA GLY A 2 -86.53 -9.56 -13.56
C GLY A 2 -85.47 -10.25 -12.69
N ALA A 3 -85.62 -11.55 -12.43
CA ALA A 3 -84.71 -12.27 -11.50
C ALA A 3 -83.57 -12.97 -12.19
N ASP A 4 -83.61 -13.16 -13.49
CA ASP A 4 -82.60 -13.94 -14.21
C ASP A 4 -81.37 -13.12 -14.66
N HIS A 5 -81.61 -11.83 -14.92
CA HIS A 5 -80.46 -10.93 -15.29
C HIS A 5 -79.52 -10.60 -14.17
N ARG A 6 -79.93 -10.69 -12.91
CA ARG A 6 -79.07 -10.38 -11.73
C ARG A 6 -78.12 -11.53 -11.45
N LYS A 7 -78.58 -12.77 -11.52
CA LYS A 7 -77.73 -13.97 -11.34
C LYS A 7 -76.67 -14.10 -12.43
N TYR A 8 -76.99 -13.70 -13.66
CA TYR A 8 -76.04 -13.75 -14.78
C TYR A 8 -74.91 -12.71 -14.64
N ARG A 9 -75.22 -11.53 -14.11
CA ARG A 9 -74.24 -10.48 -13.85
C ARG A 9 -73.34 -10.83 -12.66
N GLU A 10 -73.81 -11.42 -11.60
CA GLU A 10 -73.02 -11.83 -10.44
C GLU A 10 -72.10 -12.97 -10.81
N GLY A 11 -72.49 -13.96 -11.58
CA GLY A 11 -71.61 -15.03 -12.06
C GLY A 11 -70.51 -14.55 -13.01
N LEU A 12 -70.74 -13.54 -13.82
CA LEU A 12 -69.78 -12.92 -14.72
C LEU A 12 -68.75 -12.11 -13.93
N LEU A 13 -69.15 -11.39 -12.89
CA LEU A 13 -68.27 -10.64 -12.03
C LEU A 13 -67.34 -11.56 -11.14
N GLU A 14 -67.96 -12.62 -10.58
CA GLU A 14 -67.14 -13.62 -9.84
C GLU A 14 -66.13 -14.33 -10.73
N THR A 15 -66.52 -14.68 -11.96
CA THR A 15 -65.57 -15.31 -12.92
C THR A 15 -64.47 -14.35 -13.36
N PHE A 16 -64.80 -13.06 -13.52
CA PHE A 16 -63.85 -12.02 -13.86
C PHE A 16 -62.86 -11.78 -12.69
N PHE A 17 -63.38 -11.61 -11.47
CA PHE A 17 -62.53 -11.43 -10.29
C PHE A 17 -61.69 -12.67 -9.98
N ARG A 18 -62.20 -13.89 -10.18
CA ARG A 18 -61.44 -15.12 -10.05
C ARG A 18 -60.33 -15.23 -11.10
N ARG A 19 -60.58 -14.77 -12.34
CA ARG A 19 -59.55 -14.71 -13.39
C ARG A 19 -58.51 -13.64 -13.13
N VAL A 20 -58.89 -12.48 -12.61
CA VAL A 20 -57.98 -11.41 -12.22
C VAL A 20 -57.14 -11.82 -11.00
N ALA A 21 -57.76 -12.53 -10.03
CA ALA A 21 -57.01 -13.04 -8.88
C ALA A 21 -55.98 -14.13 -9.25
N LEU A 22 -56.28 -14.95 -10.26
CA LEU A 22 -55.35 -15.97 -10.77
C LEU A 22 -54.24 -15.41 -11.65
N THR A 23 -54.38 -14.17 -12.15
CA THR A 23 -53.31 -13.50 -12.96
C THR A 23 -52.37 -12.67 -12.11
N THR A 24 -52.61 -12.50 -10.81
CA THR A 24 -51.73 -11.73 -9.92
C THR A 24 -50.82 -12.59 -9.03
N GLU A 25 -50.92 -13.91 -9.07
CA GLU A 25 -49.83 -14.75 -8.56
C GLU A 25 -48.67 -14.67 -9.55
N SER A 26 -47.86 -13.66 -9.42
CA SER A 26 -46.55 -13.61 -10.08
C SER A 26 -45.78 -14.83 -9.61
N VAL A 27 -45.78 -15.89 -10.42
CA VAL A 27 -44.86 -16.99 -10.27
C VAL A 27 -43.46 -16.35 -10.30
N ARG A 28 -42.89 -16.08 -9.12
CA ARG A 28 -41.49 -15.67 -9.03
C ARG A 28 -40.66 -16.84 -9.54
N GLU A 29 -40.26 -16.73 -10.80
CA GLU A 29 -39.32 -17.69 -11.34
C GLU A 29 -38.15 -17.83 -10.41
N PRO A 30 -37.69 -19.06 -10.11
CA PRO A 30 -36.57 -19.26 -9.23
C PRO A 30 -35.36 -18.56 -9.85
N ARG A 31 -34.83 -17.56 -9.12
CA ARG A 31 -33.67 -16.80 -9.58
C ARG A 31 -32.57 -17.75 -9.98
N PRO A 32 -31.94 -17.54 -11.14
CA PRO A 32 -30.91 -18.44 -11.65
C PRO A 32 -29.76 -18.59 -10.66
N ARG A 33 -29.17 -19.77 -10.57
CA ARG A 33 -28.10 -20.11 -9.59
C ARG A 33 -26.93 -19.13 -9.65
N TRP A 34 -26.61 -18.59 -10.82
CA TRP A 34 -25.52 -17.63 -11.01
C TRP A 34 -25.77 -16.28 -10.30
N GLU A 35 -27.05 -15.78 -10.24
CA GLU A 35 -27.36 -14.57 -9.47
C GLU A 35 -27.09 -14.75 -7.97
N ARG A 36 -27.40 -15.94 -7.42
CA ARG A 36 -27.07 -16.26 -6.04
C ARG A 36 -25.57 -16.31 -5.82
N ALA A 37 -24.83 -16.92 -6.75
CA ALA A 37 -23.38 -16.98 -6.69
C ALA A 37 -22.74 -15.58 -6.71
N ILE A 38 -23.22 -14.69 -7.60
CA ILE A 38 -22.75 -13.29 -7.66
C ILE A 38 -23.05 -12.54 -6.36
N ARG A 39 -24.25 -12.71 -5.79
CA ARG A 39 -24.60 -12.05 -4.51
C ARG A 39 -23.74 -12.56 -3.36
N ILE A 40 -23.57 -13.87 -3.25
CA ILE A 40 -22.69 -14.47 -2.23
C ILE A 40 -21.26 -13.97 -2.43
N GLY A 41 -20.74 -13.99 -3.66
CA GLY A 41 -19.41 -13.46 -3.97
C GLY A 41 -19.26 -11.98 -3.61
N GLY A 42 -20.26 -11.16 -3.92
CA GLY A 42 -20.29 -9.74 -3.55
C GLY A 42 -20.29 -9.53 -2.02
N VAL A 43 -21.09 -10.30 -1.29
CA VAL A 43 -21.12 -10.23 0.18
C VAL A 43 -19.78 -10.67 0.77
N LEU A 44 -19.19 -11.77 0.28
CA LEU A 44 -17.88 -12.23 0.73
C LEU A 44 -16.78 -11.22 0.44
N ALA A 45 -16.81 -10.59 -0.74
CA ALA A 45 -15.88 -9.52 -1.09
C ALA A 45 -16.02 -8.32 -0.15
N LEU A 46 -17.23 -7.85 0.10
CA LEU A 46 -17.49 -6.75 1.05
C LEU A 46 -17.01 -7.11 2.46
N LEU A 47 -17.29 -8.33 2.93
CA LEU A 47 -16.83 -8.80 4.22
C LEU A 47 -15.30 -8.85 4.29
N TYR A 48 -14.65 -9.35 3.25
CA TYR A 48 -13.19 -9.35 3.15
C TYR A 48 -12.62 -7.93 3.26
N PHE A 49 -13.14 -6.98 2.48
CA PHE A 49 -12.68 -5.60 2.53
C PHE A 49 -12.93 -4.96 3.90
N ALA A 50 -14.11 -5.18 4.50
CA ALA A 50 -14.40 -4.68 5.84
C ALA A 50 -13.42 -5.24 6.89
N VAL A 51 -13.15 -6.54 6.87
CA VAL A 51 -12.20 -7.16 7.81
C VAL A 51 -10.78 -6.66 7.56
N ALA A 52 -10.26 -6.81 6.34
CA ALA A 52 -8.85 -6.54 6.04
C ALA A 52 -8.49 -5.05 6.11
N TYR A 53 -9.42 -4.14 5.75
CA TYR A 53 -9.11 -2.71 5.62
C TYR A 53 -9.69 -1.83 6.73
N LEU A 54 -10.65 -2.34 7.53
CA LEU A 54 -11.24 -1.58 8.63
C LEU A 54 -10.99 -2.25 9.99
N LEU A 55 -11.37 -3.52 10.15
CA LEU A 55 -11.33 -4.16 11.48
C LEU A 55 -9.91 -4.52 11.93
N VAL A 56 -9.09 -5.11 11.07
CA VAL A 56 -7.72 -5.50 11.42
C VAL A 56 -6.85 -4.28 11.73
N PRO A 57 -6.81 -3.19 10.90
CA PRO A 57 -6.06 -2.00 11.23
C PRO A 57 -6.49 -1.33 12.54
N GLU A 58 -7.81 -1.24 12.77
CA GLU A 58 -8.32 -0.65 14.01
C GLU A 58 -8.01 -1.52 15.24
N GLY A 59 -8.12 -2.84 15.09
CA GLY A 59 -7.72 -3.79 16.12
C GLY A 59 -6.25 -3.68 16.48
N TRP A 60 -5.38 -3.52 15.47
CA TRP A 60 -3.95 -3.32 15.69
C TRP A 60 -3.64 -2.01 16.43
N LYS A 61 -4.26 -0.89 16.04
CA LYS A 61 -4.07 0.38 16.75
C LYS A 61 -4.41 0.26 18.24
N ARG A 62 -5.50 -0.42 18.57
CA ARG A 62 -5.90 -0.65 19.97
C ARG A 62 -4.94 -1.59 20.69
N TYR A 63 -4.43 -2.60 19.99
CA TYR A 63 -3.42 -3.51 20.53
C TYR A 63 -2.11 -2.78 20.81
N ALA A 64 -1.56 -2.06 19.82
CA ALA A 64 -0.32 -1.29 19.95
C ALA A 64 -0.42 -0.25 21.09
N HIS A 65 -1.54 0.47 21.20
CA HIS A 65 -1.75 1.43 22.29
C HIS A 65 -1.72 0.79 23.70
N ARG A 66 -2.01 -0.51 23.82
CA ARG A 66 -1.94 -1.25 25.08
C ARG A 66 -0.57 -1.91 25.32
N HIS A 67 0.30 -1.87 24.34
CA HIS A 67 1.62 -2.51 24.35
C HIS A 67 2.69 -1.49 23.94
N PRO A 68 2.98 -0.47 24.79
CA PRO A 68 3.95 0.58 24.46
C PRO A 68 5.36 0.04 24.21
N GLU A 69 5.68 -1.17 24.67
CA GLU A 69 6.93 -1.86 24.33
C GLU A 69 7.12 -2.11 22.82
N LEU A 70 6.05 -2.05 22.02
CA LEU A 70 6.13 -2.13 20.57
C LEU A 70 6.58 -0.81 19.92
N GLU A 71 6.50 0.32 20.63
CA GLU A 71 7.00 1.62 20.20
C GLU A 71 8.52 1.72 20.35
N ASP A 72 9.12 0.84 21.15
CA ASP A 72 10.56 0.73 21.36
C ASP A 72 11.27 -0.11 20.29
N VAL A 73 10.59 -0.53 19.20
CA VAL A 73 11.28 -1.15 18.06
C VAL A 73 12.11 -0.07 17.36
N PRO A 74 13.42 0.03 17.67
CA PRO A 74 14.17 1.20 17.27
C PRO A 74 14.46 1.17 15.79
N ARG A 75 14.26 2.33 15.14
CA ARG A 75 14.79 2.60 13.79
C ARG A 75 14.10 1.85 12.66
N VAL A 76 12.80 1.61 12.83
CA VAL A 76 11.88 1.16 11.78
C VAL A 76 10.82 2.22 11.53
N VAL A 77 10.25 2.22 10.35
CA VAL A 77 9.08 3.04 10.03
C VAL A 77 7.80 2.27 10.38
N TYR A 78 6.65 2.92 10.26
CA TYR A 78 5.35 2.34 10.62
C TYR A 78 4.35 2.51 9.49
N THR A 79 3.49 1.53 9.29
CA THR A 79 2.33 1.67 8.41
C THR A 79 1.35 2.71 8.96
N GLY A 80 0.39 3.16 8.16
CA GLY A 80 -0.69 4.05 8.60
C GLY A 80 -1.56 3.47 9.73
N SER A 81 -1.46 2.18 10.00
CA SER A 81 -2.11 1.48 11.13
C SER A 81 -1.22 1.37 12.37
N GLY A 82 0.01 1.91 12.33
CA GLY A 82 0.97 1.81 13.42
C GLY A 82 1.64 0.44 13.55
N ILE A 83 1.58 -0.40 12.51
CA ILE A 83 2.32 -1.66 12.46
C ILE A 83 3.76 -1.35 12.11
N PRO A 84 4.79 -1.86 12.84
CA PRO A 84 6.18 -1.74 12.45
C PRO A 84 6.38 -2.23 11.02
N ALA A 85 7.09 -1.45 10.21
CA ALA A 85 7.30 -1.74 8.80
C ALA A 85 8.80 -1.91 8.50
N ASP A 86 9.32 -1.19 7.53
CA ASP A 86 10.65 -1.40 7.02
C ASP A 86 11.72 -0.71 7.88
N PRO A 87 12.96 -1.24 7.96
CA PRO A 87 14.03 -0.62 8.72
C PRO A 87 14.61 0.60 8.00
N LEU A 88 15.05 1.59 8.80
CA LEU A 88 15.82 2.73 8.31
C LEU A 88 17.23 2.26 7.99
N ASN A 89 17.75 2.52 6.80
CA ASN A 89 19.06 2.03 6.37
C ASN A 89 19.91 3.05 5.61
N VAL A 90 19.34 4.23 5.30
CA VAL A 90 20.01 5.29 4.55
C VAL A 90 19.85 6.65 5.23
N GLU A 91 20.88 7.51 5.11
CA GLU A 91 20.82 8.92 5.48
C GLU A 91 21.49 9.76 4.39
N LEU A 92 20.86 10.88 4.01
CA LEU A 92 21.44 11.83 3.07
C LEU A 92 21.49 13.22 3.71
N ILE A 93 22.61 13.94 3.50
CA ILE A 93 22.88 15.24 4.08
C ILE A 93 23.01 16.28 2.98
N GLY A 94 22.13 17.27 2.98
CA GLY A 94 22.11 18.37 2.01
C GLY A 94 20.72 18.96 1.78
N PRO A 95 20.64 20.00 0.94
CA PRO A 95 19.38 20.64 0.61
C PRO A 95 18.44 19.72 -0.19
N GLU A 96 17.14 19.95 -0.08
CA GLU A 96 16.11 19.14 -0.75
C GLU A 96 16.27 19.13 -2.28
N ASN A 97 16.60 20.26 -2.90
CA ASN A 97 16.82 20.34 -4.33
C ASN A 97 17.99 19.48 -4.80
N TRP A 98 19.09 19.40 -4.02
CA TRP A 98 20.22 18.53 -4.34
C TRP A 98 19.85 17.06 -4.21
N LEU A 99 19.09 16.69 -3.16
CA LEU A 99 18.58 15.34 -3.02
C LEU A 99 17.72 14.95 -4.21
N LYS A 100 16.74 15.78 -4.57
CA LYS A 100 15.86 15.52 -5.72
C LYS A 100 16.64 15.38 -7.03
N LYS A 101 17.63 16.25 -7.24
CA LYS A 101 18.49 16.20 -8.42
C LYS A 101 19.33 14.91 -8.45
N ALA A 102 20.00 14.59 -7.37
CA ALA A 102 20.84 13.38 -7.27
C ALA A 102 20.01 12.10 -7.53
N MET A 103 18.79 12.02 -6.99
CA MET A 103 17.89 10.90 -7.24
C MET A 103 17.48 10.80 -8.71
N VAL A 104 17.08 11.91 -9.33
CA VAL A 104 16.68 11.92 -10.75
C VAL A 104 17.85 11.59 -11.67
N ASP A 105 19.02 12.13 -11.43
CA ASP A 105 20.24 11.83 -12.20
C ASP A 105 20.61 10.33 -12.09
N ALA A 106 20.33 9.70 -10.93
CA ALA A 106 20.50 8.28 -10.70
C ALA A 106 19.33 7.42 -11.22
N HIS A 107 18.41 8.01 -12.00
CA HIS A 107 17.18 7.36 -12.53
C HIS A 107 16.22 6.84 -11.47
N TRP A 108 16.14 7.54 -10.34
CA TRP A 108 15.11 7.37 -9.34
C TRP A 108 14.09 8.49 -9.48
N TYR A 109 12.86 8.15 -9.75
CA TYR A 109 11.81 9.12 -10.06
C TYR A 109 10.93 9.38 -8.83
N PRO A 110 10.43 10.61 -8.64
CA PRO A 110 9.46 10.87 -7.59
C PRO A 110 8.25 9.97 -7.73
N ALA A 111 7.88 9.27 -6.66
CA ALA A 111 6.69 8.42 -6.65
C ALA A 111 5.42 9.27 -6.67
N ASP A 112 4.44 8.88 -7.48
CA ASP A 112 3.14 9.53 -7.53
C ASP A 112 2.38 9.38 -6.20
N PRO A 113 1.54 10.37 -5.84
CA PRO A 113 0.64 10.21 -4.72
C PRO A 113 -0.29 9.00 -4.90
N LEU A 114 -0.52 8.24 -3.83
CA LEU A 114 -1.47 7.13 -3.85
C LEU A 114 -2.90 7.66 -4.00
N THR A 115 -3.44 7.59 -5.21
CA THR A 115 -4.80 8.01 -5.57
C THR A 115 -5.54 6.85 -6.24
N PHE A 116 -6.86 6.96 -6.37
CA PHE A 116 -7.64 5.98 -7.13
C PHE A 116 -7.15 5.88 -8.59
N ARG A 117 -6.77 7.01 -9.20
CA ARG A 117 -6.24 7.07 -10.56
C ARG A 117 -4.92 6.31 -10.66
N SER A 118 -3.96 6.58 -9.78
CA SER A 118 -2.67 5.90 -9.81
C SER A 118 -2.79 4.39 -9.50
N CYS A 119 -3.76 3.98 -8.67
CA CYS A 119 -4.07 2.56 -8.48
C CYS A 119 -4.60 1.88 -9.76
N LEU A 120 -5.43 2.59 -10.56
CA LEU A 120 -5.90 2.09 -11.87
C LEU A 120 -4.74 2.00 -12.87
N GLU A 121 -3.86 3.01 -12.91
CA GLU A 121 -2.69 3.03 -13.77
C GLU A 121 -1.72 1.89 -13.45
N ILE A 122 -1.51 1.55 -12.15
CA ILE A 122 -0.76 0.35 -11.76
C ILE A 122 -1.45 -0.92 -12.27
N ALA A 123 -2.76 -1.03 -12.10
CA ALA A 123 -3.50 -2.22 -12.53
C ALA A 123 -3.41 -2.38 -14.06
N GLU A 124 -3.57 -1.30 -14.82
CA GLU A 124 -3.42 -1.30 -16.28
C GLU A 124 -1.99 -1.67 -16.70
N ALA A 125 -0.97 -1.01 -16.12
CA ALA A 125 0.43 -1.30 -16.39
C ALA A 125 0.80 -2.76 -16.08
N SER A 126 0.25 -3.31 -14.98
CA SER A 126 0.46 -4.70 -14.58
C SER A 126 -0.16 -5.70 -15.55
N VAL A 127 -1.34 -5.42 -16.10
CA VAL A 127 -2.02 -6.26 -17.09
C VAL A 127 -1.31 -6.19 -18.43
N LEU A 128 -0.91 -4.99 -18.86
CA LEU A 128 -0.28 -4.74 -20.15
C LEU A 128 1.23 -4.98 -20.13
N LYS A 129 1.82 -5.31 -18.97
CA LYS A 129 3.28 -5.46 -18.77
C LYS A 129 4.05 -4.22 -19.27
N ARG A 130 3.57 -3.04 -18.93
CA ARG A 130 4.21 -1.76 -19.26
C ARG A 130 4.88 -1.18 -18.03
N PRO A 131 6.04 -0.49 -18.16
CA PRO A 131 6.63 0.24 -17.05
C PRO A 131 5.71 1.37 -16.60
N TYR A 132 5.73 1.67 -15.31
CA TYR A 132 5.13 2.86 -14.73
C TYR A 132 6.18 3.51 -13.82
N ASP A 133 6.92 4.47 -14.37
CA ASP A 133 8.14 5.03 -13.77
C ASP A 133 7.87 5.88 -12.51
N ALA A 134 6.64 6.25 -12.25
CA ALA A 134 6.22 7.02 -11.08
C ALA A 134 5.10 6.30 -10.27
N ALA A 135 5.15 4.96 -10.23
CA ALA A 135 4.11 4.18 -9.54
C ALA A 135 4.05 4.56 -8.04
N PRO A 136 2.85 4.74 -7.45
CA PRO A 136 2.73 5.17 -6.06
C PRO A 136 3.26 4.12 -5.09
N VAL A 137 3.93 4.60 -4.05
CA VAL A 137 4.40 3.82 -2.92
C VAL A 137 3.41 3.98 -1.76
N SER A 138 3.11 2.92 -1.03
CA SER A 138 2.29 3.00 0.19
C SER A 138 2.91 3.96 1.19
N SER A 139 2.11 4.84 1.79
CA SER A 139 2.63 5.79 2.75
C SER A 139 3.07 5.10 4.04
N GLU A 140 4.22 5.50 4.54
CA GLU A 140 4.76 5.08 5.82
C GLU A 140 4.99 6.27 6.74
N TYR A 141 5.15 6.00 8.02
CA TYR A 141 5.17 7.01 9.06
C TYR A 141 6.41 6.86 9.93
N LEU A 142 7.09 7.97 10.17
CA LEU A 142 8.18 8.08 11.12
C LEU A 142 7.92 9.31 12.01
N PHE A 143 8.11 9.20 13.31
CA PHE A 143 7.78 10.27 14.29
C PHE A 143 6.34 10.80 14.17
N GLY A 144 5.38 9.91 13.86
CA GLY A 144 3.97 10.26 13.71
C GLY A 144 3.61 11.04 12.43
N ARG A 145 4.54 11.21 11.49
CA ARG A 145 4.30 11.93 10.23
C ARG A 145 4.67 11.07 9.02
N LYS A 146 3.97 11.31 7.93
CA LYS A 146 4.21 10.70 6.63
C LYS A 146 5.60 11.08 6.10
N GLU A 147 6.16 10.27 5.20
CA GLU A 147 7.37 10.60 4.44
C GLU A 147 7.26 11.97 3.75
N ASP A 148 8.36 12.72 3.71
CA ASP A 148 8.43 14.00 3.01
C ASP A 148 8.69 13.79 1.51
N LEU A 149 9.50 12.80 1.16
CA LEU A 149 9.86 12.45 -0.20
C LEU A 149 9.83 10.94 -0.37
N ALA A 150 9.36 10.49 -1.53
CA ALA A 150 9.44 9.10 -1.95
C ALA A 150 9.93 9.05 -3.40
N PHE A 151 10.80 8.08 -3.68
CA PHE A 151 11.30 7.82 -5.02
C PHE A 151 11.21 6.35 -5.32
N GLU A 152 11.06 6.03 -6.60
CA GLU A 152 11.11 4.68 -7.12
C GLU A 152 11.97 4.58 -8.36
N LYS A 153 12.47 3.37 -8.62
CA LYS A 153 13.16 3.02 -9.87
C LYS A 153 12.60 1.69 -10.34
N PRO A 154 11.96 1.66 -11.51
CA PRO A 154 11.36 0.45 -12.04
C PRO A 154 12.42 -0.57 -12.46
N VAL A 155 12.05 -1.86 -12.42
CA VAL A 155 12.87 -2.97 -12.90
C VAL A 155 12.27 -3.53 -14.19
N GLY A 156 12.95 -3.34 -15.30
CA GLY A 156 12.47 -3.80 -16.61
C GLY A 156 11.10 -3.21 -16.96
N ASN A 157 10.21 -4.04 -17.49
CA ASN A 157 8.88 -3.64 -17.94
C ASN A 157 7.76 -4.10 -16.98
N ASN A 158 8.09 -4.45 -15.74
CA ASN A 158 7.12 -5.00 -14.80
C ASN A 158 6.95 -4.10 -13.57
N PRO A 159 5.82 -3.41 -13.38
CA PRO A 159 5.61 -2.52 -12.24
C PRO A 159 5.45 -3.26 -10.91
N ARG A 160 5.51 -4.60 -10.91
CA ARG A 160 5.42 -5.43 -9.70
C ARG A 160 6.76 -5.57 -8.97
N GLU A 161 7.85 -5.29 -9.68
CA GLU A 161 9.21 -5.29 -9.16
C GLU A 161 9.78 -3.89 -9.29
N ARG A 162 10.24 -3.32 -8.17
CA ARG A 162 10.78 -1.96 -8.17
C ARG A 162 11.67 -1.73 -6.97
N HIS A 163 12.62 -0.86 -7.17
CA HIS A 163 13.37 -0.23 -6.10
C HIS A 163 12.57 0.96 -5.60
N HIS A 164 12.50 1.17 -4.29
CA HIS A 164 11.91 2.38 -3.73
C HIS A 164 12.65 2.85 -2.48
N VAL A 165 12.60 4.14 -2.23
CA VAL A 165 13.15 4.76 -1.02
C VAL A 165 12.25 5.89 -0.55
N ARG A 166 12.07 5.98 0.77
CA ARG A 166 11.34 7.06 1.42
C ARG A 166 12.29 7.83 2.31
N PHE A 167 12.10 9.15 2.37
CA PHE A 167 12.90 10.04 3.20
C PHE A 167 12.03 10.90 4.11
N TRP A 168 12.52 11.09 5.32
CA TRP A 168 11.98 12.01 6.33
C TRP A 168 13.04 13.03 6.67
N ARG A 169 12.70 14.31 6.51
CA ARG A 169 13.58 15.40 6.93
C ARG A 169 13.64 15.45 8.45
N LEU A 170 14.80 15.33 9.02
CA LEU A 170 14.99 15.48 10.45
C LEU A 170 14.86 16.95 10.88
N PRO A 171 14.33 17.25 12.08
CA PRO A 171 14.31 18.60 12.64
C PRO A 171 15.71 19.07 12.98
N THR A 172 16.61 18.14 13.29
CA THR A 172 18.02 18.38 13.56
C THR A 172 18.78 18.62 12.27
N ARG A 173 19.92 19.29 12.40
CA ARG A 173 20.88 19.51 11.32
C ARG A 173 22.22 18.89 11.70
N ASP A 174 23.06 18.66 10.69
CA ASP A 174 24.41 18.19 10.96
C ASP A 174 25.29 19.31 11.59
N ALA A 175 26.53 18.97 11.89
CA ALA A 175 27.48 19.91 12.48
C ALA A 175 27.81 21.15 11.63
N GLN A 176 27.52 21.10 10.33
CA GLN A 176 27.67 22.19 9.37
C GLN A 176 26.37 22.94 9.09
N GLY A 177 25.28 22.62 9.82
CA GLY A 177 23.98 23.25 9.67
C GLY A 177 23.17 22.78 8.46
N ARG A 178 23.60 21.69 7.78
CA ARG A 178 22.94 21.13 6.61
C ARG A 178 21.71 20.30 7.00
N THR A 179 20.75 20.20 6.10
CA THR A 179 19.56 19.35 6.30
C THR A 179 19.93 17.89 6.28
N VAL A 180 19.35 17.11 7.20
CA VAL A 180 19.53 15.67 7.31
C VAL A 180 18.22 14.98 6.92
N TRP A 181 18.34 13.97 6.07
CA TRP A 181 17.23 13.14 5.59
C TRP A 181 17.51 11.68 5.96
N ILE A 182 16.70 11.13 6.87
CA ILE A 182 16.76 9.71 7.19
C ILE A 182 15.79 8.95 6.28
N GLY A 183 16.14 7.75 5.86
CA GLY A 183 15.32 7.01 4.90
C GLY A 183 15.35 5.50 5.06
N SER A 184 14.43 4.88 4.34
CA SER A 184 14.30 3.43 4.19
C SER A 184 14.29 3.09 2.70
N ALA A 185 15.35 2.40 2.25
CA ALA A 185 15.49 1.90 0.88
C ALA A 185 15.17 0.41 0.86
N ILE A 186 14.20 0.02 0.04
CA ILE A 186 13.62 -1.33 0.00
C ILE A 186 13.35 -1.76 -1.44
N PHE A 187 13.50 -3.05 -1.71
CA PHE A 187 13.15 -3.66 -2.98
C PHE A 187 11.82 -4.42 -2.90
N ASP A 188 10.85 -4.03 -3.71
CA ASP A 188 9.59 -4.75 -3.90
C ASP A 188 9.79 -5.87 -4.93
N ARG A 189 9.62 -7.13 -4.50
CA ARG A 189 9.81 -8.30 -5.38
C ARG A 189 8.55 -8.71 -6.13
N ARG A 190 7.37 -8.44 -5.56
CA ARG A 190 6.10 -8.84 -6.15
C ARG A 190 4.92 -8.22 -5.41
N VAL A 191 3.77 -8.20 -6.07
CA VAL A 191 2.48 -7.93 -5.44
C VAL A 191 1.91 -9.21 -4.83
N GLY A 192 1.31 -9.10 -3.64
CA GLY A 192 0.69 -10.22 -2.94
C GLY A 192 -0.26 -9.78 -1.85
N LEU A 193 -0.65 -10.72 -0.98
CA LEU A 193 -1.45 -10.41 0.20
C LEU A 193 -0.56 -10.31 1.44
N SER A 194 -0.75 -9.25 2.23
CA SER A 194 -0.14 -9.11 3.54
C SER A 194 -0.52 -10.29 4.42
N ARG A 195 0.45 -10.91 5.05
CA ARG A 195 0.23 -12.00 6.02
C ARG A 195 -0.34 -11.49 7.35
N THR A 196 -0.16 -10.19 7.62
CA THR A 196 -0.61 -9.54 8.85
C THR A 196 -2.05 -9.05 8.73
N THR A 197 -2.39 -8.37 7.63
CA THR A 197 -3.68 -7.69 7.45
C THR A 197 -4.57 -8.35 6.41
N GLY A 198 -4.02 -9.17 5.53
CA GLY A 198 -4.70 -9.72 4.37
C GLY A 198 -4.94 -8.71 3.24
N GLN A 199 -4.39 -7.49 3.35
CA GLN A 199 -4.52 -6.45 2.31
C GLN A 199 -3.63 -6.77 1.10
N PHE A 200 -4.01 -6.30 -0.07
CA PHE A 200 -3.12 -6.30 -1.23
C PHE A 200 -1.97 -5.32 -1.00
N THR A 201 -0.74 -5.78 -1.18
CA THR A 201 0.48 -5.01 -0.93
C THR A 201 1.64 -5.52 -1.78
N HIS A 202 2.74 -4.79 -1.79
CA HIS A 202 4.01 -5.29 -2.30
C HIS A 202 4.72 -6.10 -1.22
N LEU A 203 5.33 -7.20 -1.63
CA LEU A 203 6.13 -8.05 -0.76
C LEU A 203 7.61 -7.76 -1.02
N THR A 204 8.28 -7.27 0.00
CA THR A 204 9.65 -6.78 -0.04
C THR A 204 10.69 -7.91 -0.10
N ALA A 205 11.91 -7.59 -0.50
CA ALA A 205 13.05 -8.48 -0.34
C ALA A 205 13.46 -8.56 1.14
N PRO A 206 13.87 -9.73 1.62
CA PRO A 206 14.25 -9.87 3.01
C PRO A 206 15.59 -9.20 3.36
N ASP A 207 16.52 -9.11 2.43
CA ASP A 207 17.82 -8.45 2.60
C ASP A 207 17.69 -6.98 2.20
N VAL A 208 17.61 -6.11 3.20
CA VAL A 208 17.43 -4.67 2.99
C VAL A 208 18.76 -3.95 2.71
N ASP A 209 19.88 -4.58 3.03
CA ASP A 209 21.20 -4.00 2.81
C ASP A 209 21.57 -3.99 1.32
N THR A 210 21.14 -5.01 0.59
CA THR A 210 21.27 -5.05 -0.88
C THR A 210 20.66 -3.83 -1.54
N GLU A 211 19.50 -3.38 -1.07
CA GLU A 211 18.84 -2.19 -1.63
C GLU A 211 19.50 -0.90 -1.21
N ARG A 212 19.94 -0.79 0.04
CA ARG A 212 20.77 0.32 0.53
C ARG A 212 22.03 0.47 -0.33
N ASP A 213 22.75 -0.61 -0.51
CA ASP A 213 23.99 -0.63 -1.25
C ASP A 213 23.78 -0.26 -2.72
N TYR A 214 22.70 -0.75 -3.34
CA TYR A 214 22.31 -0.41 -4.69
C TYR A 214 21.98 1.08 -4.86
N LEU A 215 21.24 1.68 -3.93
CA LEU A 215 20.98 3.11 -3.94
C LEU A 215 22.27 3.91 -3.88
N PHE A 216 23.16 3.60 -2.94
CA PHE A 216 24.43 4.29 -2.77
C PHE A 216 25.37 4.12 -3.98
N GLN A 217 25.40 2.93 -4.57
CA GLN A 217 26.13 2.70 -5.83
C GLN A 217 25.62 3.63 -6.93
N ASN A 218 24.30 3.70 -7.14
CA ASN A 218 23.71 4.58 -8.19
C ASN A 218 24.05 6.06 -7.94
N LEU A 219 23.99 6.53 -6.69
CA LEU A 219 24.34 7.91 -6.35
C LEU A 219 25.83 8.20 -6.54
N GLN A 220 26.71 7.22 -6.29
CA GLN A 220 28.15 7.36 -6.54
C GLN A 220 28.47 7.40 -8.05
N GLU A 221 27.88 6.50 -8.83
CA GLU A 221 28.07 6.41 -10.28
C GLU A 221 27.67 7.70 -10.99
N THR A 222 26.64 8.40 -10.47
CA THR A 222 26.18 9.69 -11.03
C THR A 222 26.80 10.90 -10.37
N HIS A 223 27.79 10.70 -9.47
CA HIS A 223 28.41 11.77 -8.69
C HIS A 223 27.41 12.60 -7.85
N GLY A 224 26.26 12.03 -7.50
CA GLY A 224 25.22 12.69 -6.70
C GLY A 224 25.59 12.84 -5.22
N ILE A 225 26.60 12.09 -4.73
CA ILE A 225 27.15 12.19 -3.38
C ILE A 225 28.64 12.46 -3.42
N ALA A 226 29.10 13.35 -2.52
CA ALA A 226 30.51 13.75 -2.38
C ALA A 226 31.31 12.81 -1.45
N SER A 227 30.66 12.22 -0.45
CA SER A 227 31.27 11.29 0.49
C SER A 227 30.25 10.33 1.07
N VAL A 228 30.74 9.18 1.51
CA VAL A 228 29.94 8.17 2.24
C VAL A 228 30.63 7.88 3.56
N GLU A 229 29.85 7.85 4.62
CA GLU A 229 30.22 7.36 5.93
C GLU A 229 29.33 6.17 6.30
N ILE A 230 29.88 5.19 7.01
CA ILE A 230 29.16 4.02 7.48
C ILE A 230 29.10 4.07 9.01
N VAL A 231 27.88 4.07 9.53
CA VAL A 231 27.63 4.02 10.98
C VAL A 231 27.34 2.58 11.37
N ASP A 232 28.32 1.93 11.98
CA ASP A 232 28.18 0.56 12.48
C ASP A 232 27.28 0.51 13.72
N GLY A 233 26.55 -0.61 13.89
CA GLY A 233 25.69 -0.83 15.06
C GLY A 233 24.51 0.12 15.15
N PHE A 234 24.09 0.69 14.03
CA PHE A 234 22.89 1.50 13.98
C PHE A 234 21.67 0.66 14.38
N HIS A 235 21.48 -0.52 13.86
CA HIS A 235 20.48 -1.48 14.33
C HIS A 235 21.07 -2.42 15.37
N ARG A 236 20.35 -2.60 16.49
CA ARG A 236 20.65 -3.63 17.50
C ARG A 236 19.93 -4.94 17.19
N VAL A 237 18.76 -4.84 16.54
CA VAL A 237 17.96 -5.98 16.06
C VAL A 237 18.27 -6.15 14.59
N LEU A 238 18.83 -7.29 14.21
CA LEU A 238 19.32 -7.56 12.85
C LEU A 238 18.31 -8.35 11.99
N GLU A 239 17.20 -8.77 12.57
CA GLU A 239 16.11 -9.45 11.87
C GLU A 239 14.77 -9.09 12.49
N GLY A 240 13.78 -8.81 11.67
CA GLY A 240 12.43 -8.49 12.12
C GLY A 240 11.38 -8.84 11.06
N LYS A 241 10.15 -8.39 11.29
CA LYS A 241 9.05 -8.51 10.32
C LYS A 241 8.48 -7.14 10.04
N ASN A 242 8.23 -6.87 8.76
CA ASN A 242 7.56 -5.64 8.36
C ASN A 242 6.03 -5.75 8.48
N GLY A 243 5.33 -4.67 8.14
CA GLY A 243 3.87 -4.58 8.22
C GLY A 243 3.12 -5.65 7.42
N GLU A 244 3.72 -6.18 6.38
CA GLU A 244 3.18 -7.26 5.54
C GLU A 244 3.44 -8.66 6.10
N GLY A 245 4.18 -8.75 7.22
CA GLY A 245 4.60 -10.01 7.84
C GLY A 245 5.75 -10.71 7.09
N VAL A 246 6.48 -9.96 6.25
CA VAL A 246 7.69 -10.42 5.58
C VAL A 246 8.88 -10.20 6.52
N VAL A 247 9.74 -11.20 6.63
CA VAL A 247 10.99 -11.08 7.40
C VAL A 247 11.96 -10.18 6.65
N TRP A 248 12.56 -9.23 7.37
CA TRP A 248 13.70 -8.45 6.89
C TRP A 248 14.95 -8.77 7.72
N LYS A 249 16.12 -8.61 7.10
CA LYS A 249 17.43 -8.79 7.69
C LYS A 249 18.34 -7.64 7.31
N THR A 250 19.22 -7.24 8.23
CA THR A 250 20.21 -6.19 8.04
C THR A 250 21.54 -6.56 8.70
N ASP A 251 22.64 -6.01 8.19
CA ASP A 251 23.96 -6.04 8.83
C ASP A 251 24.07 -5.05 10.00
N GLY A 252 23.04 -4.28 10.23
CA GLY A 252 22.97 -3.31 11.32
C GLY A 252 23.58 -1.95 11.02
N ARG A 253 23.99 -1.67 9.78
CA ARG A 253 24.64 -0.42 9.39
C ARG A 253 23.67 0.60 8.82
N LEU A 254 23.98 1.88 9.05
CA LEU A 254 23.38 3.01 8.33
C LEU A 254 24.43 3.60 7.40
N PHE A 255 24.08 3.77 6.13
CA PHE A 255 24.94 4.50 5.19
C PHE A 255 24.53 5.97 5.16
N VAL A 256 25.51 6.84 5.35
CA VAL A 256 25.34 8.30 5.38
C VAL A 256 26.05 8.90 4.18
N GLY A 257 25.28 9.53 3.29
CA GLY A 257 25.80 10.21 2.09
C GLY A 257 25.71 11.72 2.23
N VAL A 258 26.81 12.43 1.97
CA VAL A 258 26.77 13.88 1.80
C VAL A 258 26.50 14.18 0.33
N LEU A 259 25.43 14.88 0.05
CA LEU A 259 25.05 15.26 -1.32
C LEU A 259 26.14 16.15 -1.93
N ALA A 260 26.42 15.93 -3.21
CA ALA A 260 27.36 16.77 -3.96
C ALA A 260 26.74 18.15 -4.19
N SER A 261 27.57 19.20 -4.02
CA SER A 261 27.21 20.55 -4.47
C SER A 261 27.22 20.63 -6.00
N GLU A 262 26.30 21.37 -6.56
CA GLU A 262 26.35 21.74 -7.97
C GLU A 262 27.63 22.52 -8.31
#